data_29133bde9da9d351dbbb517252ae6c97
#
_entry.id   29133bde9da9d351dbbb517252ae6c97
#
_cell.length_a   1.000
_cell.length_b   1.000
_cell.length_c   1.000
_cell.angle_alpha   90.00
_cell.angle_beta   90.00
_cell.angle_gamma   90.00
#
_symmetry.space_group_name_H-M   'P 1'
#
loop_
_entity.id
_entity.type
_entity.pdbx_description
1 polymer ?
#
loop_
_entity_poly.entity_id
_entity_poly.type
_entity_poly.pdbx_seq_one_letter_code
_entity_poly.pdbx_strand_id
1 'polypeptide(L)'
;MSVMNQDGILHISLLDGQARAILTESTQLVQRAKDIHSLSRIATAALGRTLTATAMMGSMLKGRDESVTVSIKGGGPIGTVLAVSGADCSVKGYVDNPAIDLPRTGPKLPVGAAVGKEGRLSVIKDLRLREPYVGQVNLVSGEIAEDFAMYFTASEQTPSLVSLGVLVSDERVESAGGLIVQLMPGASESAIRAIEASAGMFMDISGTMKEYHLDGAVNQLLLHLQPQVLERREVRYACDCSRERVERALITLGTEELTDMIQTQHGAQVDCHFCNKRYRFTEDDLKALLAAATAKASVSEQKE
;
A
#
# COMPACT_ATOMS: atom_id res chain seq x y z
N MET A 1 10.29 -23.76 20.59
CA MET A 1 9.36 -23.53 19.48
C MET A 1 9.63 -22.10 18.99
N SER A 2 10.21 -21.96 17.80
CA SER A 2 10.44 -20.65 17.20
C SER A 2 9.08 -20.03 16.94
N VAL A 3 8.74 -18.95 17.64
CA VAL A 3 7.60 -18.10 17.26
C VAL A 3 7.95 -17.57 15.88
N MET A 4 7.35 -18.10 14.84
CA MET A 4 7.48 -17.50 13.52
C MET A 4 6.99 -16.06 13.65
N ASN A 5 7.91 -15.14 13.45
CA ASN A 5 7.66 -13.71 13.54
C ASN A 5 6.66 -13.36 12.46
N GLN A 6 5.43 -13.15 12.85
CA GLN A 6 4.32 -12.91 11.93
C GLN A 6 4.14 -11.40 11.80
N ASP A 7 4.15 -10.91 10.57
CA ASP A 7 3.84 -9.51 10.27
C ASP A 7 2.52 -9.09 10.94
N GLY A 8 2.47 -7.87 11.45
CA GLY A 8 1.28 -7.40 12.15
C GLY A 8 1.20 -5.89 12.27
N ILE A 9 0.01 -5.44 12.62
CA ILE A 9 -0.33 -4.04 12.89
C ILE A 9 -0.87 -3.94 14.30
N LEU A 10 -0.35 -2.99 15.07
CA LEU A 10 -0.86 -2.62 16.38
C LEU A 10 -1.49 -1.24 16.34
N HIS A 11 -2.73 -1.12 16.83
CA HIS A 11 -3.35 0.14 17.18
C HIS A 11 -3.08 0.42 18.66
N ILE A 12 -2.49 1.57 18.96
CA ILE A 12 -1.98 1.92 20.28
C ILE A 12 -2.51 3.28 20.67
N SER A 13 -3.07 3.37 21.89
CA SER A 13 -3.37 4.63 22.55
C SER A 13 -2.12 5.12 23.28
N LEU A 14 -1.84 6.42 23.22
CA LEU A 14 -0.71 7.07 23.86
C LEU A 14 -1.19 8.23 24.73
N LEU A 15 -0.45 8.51 25.84
CA LEU A 15 -0.65 9.68 26.69
C LEU A 15 -2.12 9.78 27.15
N ASP A 16 -2.67 8.70 27.71
CA ASP A 16 -4.06 8.61 28.18
C ASP A 16 -5.10 9.02 27.14
N GLY A 17 -4.89 8.59 25.86
CA GLY A 17 -5.81 8.84 24.76
C GLY A 17 -5.61 10.18 24.05
N GLN A 18 -4.60 10.99 24.42
CA GLN A 18 -4.33 12.25 23.74
C GLN A 18 -3.61 12.10 22.40
N ALA A 19 -3.03 10.91 22.14
CA ALA A 19 -2.48 10.56 20.85
C ALA A 19 -2.78 9.09 20.54
N ARG A 20 -2.67 8.72 19.27
CA ARG A 20 -2.71 7.34 18.80
C ARG A 20 -1.49 7.01 17.97
N ALA A 21 -1.06 5.77 18.03
CA ALA A 21 -0.05 5.25 17.13
C ALA A 21 -0.56 4.01 16.40
N ILE A 22 -0.09 3.83 15.16
CA ILE A 22 -0.21 2.59 14.42
C ILE A 22 1.20 2.14 14.11
N LEU A 23 1.59 1.00 14.69
CA LEU A 23 2.90 0.41 14.53
C LEU A 23 2.78 -0.89 13.74
N THR A 24 3.63 -1.07 12.75
CA THR A 24 3.53 -2.20 11.81
C THR A 24 4.88 -2.85 11.57
N GLU A 25 4.94 -4.17 11.67
CA GLU A 25 5.98 -5.01 11.07
C GLU A 25 5.44 -5.62 9.79
N SER A 26 6.16 -5.50 8.67
CA SER A 26 5.72 -5.88 7.33
C SER A 26 6.80 -6.61 6.52
N THR A 27 7.73 -7.26 7.20
CA THR A 27 8.91 -7.90 6.59
C THR A 27 8.52 -9.00 5.59
N GLN A 28 7.60 -9.90 5.97
CA GLN A 28 7.13 -11.00 5.11
C GLN A 28 6.28 -10.48 3.96
N LEU A 29 5.44 -9.46 4.20
CA LEU A 29 4.62 -8.79 3.20
C LEU A 29 5.51 -8.20 2.11
N VAL A 30 6.56 -7.45 2.49
CA VAL A 30 7.49 -6.81 1.54
C VAL A 30 8.35 -7.85 0.83
N GLN A 31 8.80 -8.91 1.54
CA GLN A 31 9.50 -10.03 0.91
C GLN A 31 8.62 -10.69 -0.17
N ARG A 32 7.36 -10.93 0.14
CA ARG A 32 6.43 -11.52 -0.82
C ARG A 32 6.25 -10.66 -2.08
N ALA A 33 6.16 -9.34 -1.92
CA ALA A 33 6.13 -8.41 -3.05
C ALA A 33 7.42 -8.46 -3.88
N LYS A 34 8.60 -8.49 -3.21
CA LYS A 34 9.91 -8.62 -3.87
C LYS A 34 9.96 -9.88 -4.75
N ASP A 35 9.51 -11.02 -4.21
CA ASP A 35 9.55 -12.30 -4.92
C ASP A 35 8.60 -12.33 -6.11
N ILE A 36 7.37 -11.83 -5.95
CA ILE A 36 6.36 -11.80 -7.02
C ILE A 36 6.83 -10.95 -8.21
N HIS A 37 7.39 -9.79 -7.93
CA HIS A 37 7.72 -8.80 -8.95
C HIS A 37 9.20 -8.77 -9.32
N SER A 38 10.04 -9.63 -8.71
CA SER A 38 11.50 -9.64 -8.91
C SER A 38 12.12 -8.24 -8.70
N LEU A 39 11.74 -7.58 -7.61
CA LEU A 39 12.10 -6.18 -7.36
C LEU A 39 13.59 -6.01 -7.08
N SER A 40 14.19 -4.98 -7.67
CA SER A 40 15.48 -4.44 -7.24
C SER A 40 15.40 -3.93 -5.80
N ARG A 41 16.56 -3.65 -5.19
CA ARG A 41 16.58 -3.07 -3.82
C ARG A 41 15.81 -1.76 -3.72
N ILE A 42 15.98 -0.88 -4.69
CA ILE A 42 15.33 0.44 -4.71
C ILE A 42 13.81 0.27 -4.87
N ALA A 43 13.38 -0.55 -5.83
CA ALA A 43 11.96 -0.85 -6.04
C ALA A 43 11.34 -1.55 -4.82
N THR A 44 12.09 -2.45 -4.16
CA THR A 44 11.65 -3.09 -2.92
C THR A 44 11.45 -2.07 -1.79
N ALA A 45 12.37 -1.13 -1.64
CA ALA A 45 12.24 -0.08 -0.62
C ALA A 45 11.06 0.86 -0.92
N ALA A 46 10.89 1.28 -2.18
CA ALA A 46 9.80 2.16 -2.58
C ALA A 46 8.44 1.49 -2.43
N LEU A 47 8.25 0.31 -3.03
CA LEU A 47 7.00 -0.42 -2.92
C LEU A 47 6.72 -0.87 -1.49
N GLY A 48 7.73 -1.34 -0.77
CA GLY A 48 7.60 -1.82 0.61
C GLY A 48 7.11 -0.72 1.55
N ARG A 49 7.68 0.49 1.49
CA ARG A 49 7.20 1.65 2.26
C ARG A 49 5.74 1.97 1.89
N THR A 50 5.40 1.96 0.61
CA THR A 50 4.04 2.25 0.14
C THR A 50 3.06 1.18 0.61
N LEU A 51 3.39 -0.11 0.50
CA LEU A 51 2.58 -1.22 0.99
C LEU A 51 2.33 -1.12 2.50
N THR A 52 3.38 -0.83 3.28
CA THR A 52 3.29 -0.68 4.73
C THR A 52 2.36 0.47 5.13
N ALA A 53 2.54 1.66 4.51
CA ALA A 53 1.67 2.80 4.77
C ALA A 53 0.22 2.52 4.36
N THR A 54 0.02 1.87 3.20
CA THR A 54 -1.32 1.52 2.70
C THR A 54 -2.00 0.49 3.61
N ALA A 55 -1.25 -0.49 4.16
CA ALA A 55 -1.75 -1.43 5.15
C ALA A 55 -2.23 -0.74 6.43
N MET A 56 -1.43 0.20 6.96
CA MET A 56 -1.81 1.01 8.12
C MET A 56 -3.08 1.82 7.84
N MET A 57 -3.19 2.43 6.66
CA MET A 57 -4.43 3.14 6.26
C MET A 57 -5.62 2.19 6.11
N GLY A 58 -5.42 0.99 5.55
CA GLY A 58 -6.44 -0.06 5.47
C GLY A 58 -6.96 -0.47 6.84
N SER A 59 -6.05 -0.57 7.83
CA SER A 59 -6.43 -0.91 9.21
C SER A 59 -7.29 0.15 9.91
N MET A 60 -7.32 1.38 9.40
CA MET A 60 -8.17 2.46 9.91
C MET A 60 -9.60 2.42 9.34
N LEU A 61 -9.85 1.63 8.30
CA LEU A 61 -11.17 1.49 7.69
C LEU A 61 -12.12 0.76 8.64
N LYS A 62 -13.41 1.13 8.60
CA LYS A 62 -14.42 0.62 9.53
C LYS A 62 -15.29 -0.48 8.94
N GLY A 63 -15.61 -0.37 7.65
CA GLY A 63 -16.43 -1.33 6.93
C GLY A 63 -15.59 -2.46 6.35
N ARG A 64 -16.06 -3.72 6.45
CA ARG A 64 -15.33 -4.91 5.98
C ARG A 64 -14.99 -4.89 4.49
N ASP A 65 -15.87 -4.30 3.69
CA ASP A 65 -15.73 -4.25 2.23
C ASP A 65 -15.07 -2.96 1.74
N GLU A 66 -14.66 -2.10 2.67
CA GLU A 66 -13.96 -0.87 2.35
C GLU A 66 -12.51 -1.15 1.91
N SER A 67 -12.00 -0.27 1.08
CA SER A 67 -10.62 -0.36 0.60
C SER A 67 -9.97 1.00 0.42
N VAL A 68 -8.65 1.02 0.48
CA VAL A 68 -7.83 2.18 0.18
C VAL A 68 -6.85 1.85 -0.93
N THR A 69 -6.77 2.73 -1.92
CA THR A 69 -5.78 2.68 -3.01
C THR A 69 -4.87 3.89 -2.89
N VAL A 70 -3.58 3.64 -2.90
CA VAL A 70 -2.53 4.66 -2.92
C VAL A 70 -1.78 4.58 -4.24
N SER A 71 -1.64 5.72 -4.92
CA SER A 71 -0.86 5.86 -6.14
C SER A 71 0.13 7.00 -6.00
N ILE A 72 1.40 6.72 -6.22
CA ILE A 72 2.49 7.70 -6.20
C ILE A 72 3.07 7.81 -7.60
N LYS A 73 3.05 9.02 -8.16
CA LYS A 73 3.60 9.35 -9.47
C LYS A 73 4.44 10.60 -9.32
N GLY A 74 5.75 10.45 -9.22
CA GLY A 74 6.68 11.55 -8.97
C GLY A 74 7.49 11.97 -10.19
N GLY A 75 7.27 11.35 -11.36
CA GLY A 75 8.06 11.65 -12.57
C GLY A 75 9.44 11.00 -12.59
N GLY A 76 9.80 10.23 -11.57
CA GLY A 76 11.08 9.51 -11.51
C GLY A 76 11.05 8.20 -12.30
N PRO A 77 12.22 7.55 -12.49
CA PRO A 77 12.37 6.41 -13.39
C PRO A 77 11.69 5.11 -12.89
N ILE A 78 11.23 5.04 -11.64
CA ILE A 78 10.42 3.89 -11.15
C ILE A 78 9.01 3.86 -11.77
N GLY A 79 8.56 5.01 -12.31
CA GLY A 79 7.20 5.17 -12.81
C GLY A 79 6.17 5.30 -11.68
N THR A 80 5.06 4.62 -11.82
CA THR A 80 4.00 4.57 -10.80
C THR A 80 4.35 3.55 -9.72
N VAL A 81 4.16 3.94 -8.45
CA VAL A 81 4.10 3.01 -7.31
C VAL A 81 2.65 2.94 -6.86
N LEU A 82 2.04 1.76 -6.90
CA LEU A 82 0.64 1.57 -6.56
C LEU A 82 0.48 0.48 -5.51
N ALA A 83 -0.34 0.77 -4.49
CA ALA A 83 -0.72 -0.19 -3.47
C ALA A 83 -2.22 -0.11 -3.15
N VAL A 84 -2.81 -1.24 -2.80
CA VAL A 84 -4.23 -1.35 -2.42
C VAL A 84 -4.32 -2.19 -1.14
N SER A 85 -5.07 -1.73 -0.16
CA SER A 85 -5.39 -2.48 1.06
C SER A 85 -6.88 -2.55 1.28
N GLY A 86 -7.37 -3.72 1.67
CA GLY A 86 -8.69 -3.88 2.27
C GLY A 86 -8.69 -3.55 3.77
N ALA A 87 -9.88 -3.44 4.34
CA ALA A 87 -10.05 -3.27 5.79
C ALA A 87 -9.56 -4.49 6.60
N ASP A 88 -9.38 -5.65 5.96
CA ASP A 88 -8.80 -6.86 6.55
C ASP A 88 -7.26 -6.86 6.58
N CYS A 89 -6.62 -5.74 6.22
CA CYS A 89 -5.17 -5.57 6.10
C CYS A 89 -4.52 -6.52 5.08
N SER A 90 -5.28 -7.07 4.14
CA SER A 90 -4.74 -7.72 2.95
C SER A 90 -4.26 -6.65 1.96
N VAL A 91 -2.99 -6.72 1.58
CA VAL A 91 -2.35 -5.67 0.78
C VAL A 91 -1.78 -6.25 -0.50
N LYS A 92 -1.85 -5.50 -1.58
CA LYS A 92 -1.24 -5.82 -2.87
C LYS A 92 -0.74 -4.53 -3.53
N GLY A 93 0.27 -4.64 -4.36
CA GLY A 93 0.81 -3.46 -5.06
C GLY A 93 1.82 -3.85 -6.13
N TYR A 94 2.24 -2.88 -6.91
CA TYR A 94 3.27 -3.02 -7.94
C TYR A 94 3.97 -1.70 -8.22
N VAL A 95 5.03 -1.74 -9.00
CA VAL A 95 5.71 -0.58 -9.59
C VAL A 95 5.83 -0.79 -11.09
N ASP A 96 5.87 0.29 -11.87
CA ASP A 96 5.99 0.18 -13.33
C ASP A 96 7.36 -0.36 -13.74
N ASN A 97 8.44 0.05 -13.05
CA ASN A 97 9.80 -0.42 -13.32
C ASN A 97 10.38 -1.16 -12.12
N PRO A 98 10.17 -2.49 -12.00
CA PRO A 98 10.64 -3.29 -10.88
C PRO A 98 12.15 -3.49 -10.82
N ALA A 99 12.85 -3.35 -11.94
CA ALA A 99 14.29 -3.58 -12.07
C ALA A 99 15.12 -2.30 -11.96
N ILE A 100 14.49 -1.15 -11.58
CA ILE A 100 15.20 0.13 -11.48
C ILE A 100 16.44 0.02 -10.60
N ASP A 101 17.56 0.48 -11.13
CA ASP A 101 18.82 0.62 -10.40
C ASP A 101 19.36 2.03 -10.59
N LEU A 102 19.84 2.63 -9.50
CA LEU A 102 20.41 3.97 -9.49
C LEU A 102 21.70 3.96 -8.67
N PRO A 103 22.70 4.75 -9.06
CA PRO A 103 23.95 4.89 -8.30
C PRO A 103 23.67 5.34 -6.86
N ARG A 104 24.32 4.68 -5.91
CA ARG A 104 24.28 5.10 -4.51
C ARG A 104 25.21 6.28 -4.28
N THR A 105 24.69 7.34 -3.72
CA THR A 105 25.47 8.53 -3.32
C THR A 105 25.69 8.60 -1.81
N GLY A 106 25.21 7.59 -1.05
CA GLY A 106 25.32 7.54 0.42
C GLY A 106 24.89 6.19 0.99
N PRO A 107 24.73 6.10 2.32
CA PRO A 107 24.37 4.86 2.99
C PRO A 107 22.91 4.42 2.71
N LYS A 108 22.02 5.36 2.39
CA LYS A 108 20.61 5.10 2.09
C LYS A 108 20.41 4.78 0.61
N LEU A 109 19.39 3.99 0.31
CA LEU A 109 18.92 3.78 -1.07
C LEU A 109 18.30 5.08 -1.59
N PRO A 110 18.55 5.47 -2.85
CA PRO A 110 18.04 6.72 -3.43
C PRO A 110 16.57 6.59 -3.86
N VAL A 111 15.67 6.31 -2.90
CA VAL A 111 14.25 6.10 -3.16
C VAL A 111 13.60 7.37 -3.71
N GLY A 112 13.87 8.53 -3.10
CA GLY A 112 13.35 9.80 -3.58
C GLY A 112 13.77 10.12 -5.02
N ALA A 113 15.01 9.78 -5.41
CA ALA A 113 15.45 9.94 -6.79
C ALA A 113 14.74 8.96 -7.75
N ALA A 114 14.46 7.74 -7.31
CA ALA A 114 13.75 6.76 -8.11
C ALA A 114 12.27 7.13 -8.32
N VAL A 115 11.60 7.62 -7.27
CA VAL A 115 10.20 8.06 -7.31
C VAL A 115 10.05 9.40 -8.02
N GLY A 116 10.98 10.34 -7.78
CA GLY A 116 10.87 11.72 -8.20
C GLY A 116 9.94 12.53 -7.28
N LYS A 117 9.89 13.83 -7.49
CA LYS A 117 9.06 14.77 -6.69
C LYS A 117 8.15 15.67 -7.51
N GLU A 118 8.27 15.61 -8.83
CA GLU A 118 7.48 16.43 -9.76
C GLU A 118 6.16 15.73 -10.08
N GLY A 119 5.32 15.56 -9.04
CA GLY A 119 4.07 14.83 -9.19
C GLY A 119 3.27 14.72 -7.90
N ARG A 120 2.48 13.65 -7.77
CA ARG A 120 1.44 13.56 -6.74
C ARG A 120 1.39 12.21 -6.05
N LEU A 121 1.03 12.25 -4.78
CA LEU A 121 0.47 11.14 -4.02
C LEU A 121 -1.05 11.28 -4.05
N SER A 122 -1.75 10.24 -4.52
CA SER A 122 -3.20 10.17 -4.58
C SER A 122 -3.69 9.00 -3.74
N VAL A 123 -4.70 9.25 -2.92
CA VAL A 123 -5.35 8.25 -2.08
C VAL A 123 -6.83 8.21 -2.43
N ILE A 124 -7.32 7.02 -2.76
CA ILE A 124 -8.73 6.76 -3.03
C ILE A 124 -9.24 5.82 -1.96
N LYS A 125 -10.23 6.25 -1.17
CA LYS A 125 -10.92 5.42 -0.19
C LYS A 125 -12.29 5.04 -0.74
N ASP A 126 -12.48 3.77 -1.09
CA ASP A 126 -13.80 3.22 -1.40
C ASP A 126 -14.47 2.81 -0.08
N LEU A 127 -15.32 3.69 0.40
CA LEU A 127 -16.08 3.52 1.64
C LEU A 127 -17.47 2.91 1.38
N ARG A 128 -17.68 2.33 0.20
CA ARG A 128 -18.98 1.80 -0.25
C ARG A 128 -20.09 2.84 -0.28
N LEU A 129 -19.73 4.10 -0.43
CA LEU A 129 -20.64 5.20 -0.68
C LEU A 129 -20.88 5.37 -2.20
N ARG A 130 -21.75 6.29 -2.56
CA ARG A 130 -22.07 6.58 -3.98
C ARG A 130 -20.82 6.95 -4.77
N GLU A 131 -19.92 7.70 -4.17
CA GLU A 131 -18.66 8.12 -4.76
C GLU A 131 -17.51 7.85 -3.78
N PRO A 132 -16.32 7.41 -4.25
CA PRO A 132 -15.17 7.22 -3.40
C PRO A 132 -14.62 8.58 -2.95
N TYR A 133 -14.03 8.62 -1.77
CA TYR A 133 -13.25 9.79 -1.34
C TYR A 133 -11.91 9.78 -2.07
N VAL A 134 -11.53 10.93 -2.64
CA VAL A 134 -10.26 11.11 -3.34
C VAL A 134 -9.49 12.27 -2.73
N GLY A 135 -8.34 11.99 -2.14
CA GLY A 135 -7.39 12.98 -1.64
C GLY A 135 -6.11 12.98 -2.47
N GLN A 136 -5.57 14.17 -2.74
CA GLN A 136 -4.33 14.32 -3.51
C GLN A 136 -3.45 15.41 -2.90
N VAL A 137 -2.12 15.16 -2.89
CA VAL A 137 -1.11 16.16 -2.51
C VAL A 137 0.07 16.09 -3.47
N ASN A 138 0.74 17.21 -3.66
CA ASN A 138 2.03 17.22 -4.35
C ASN A 138 3.07 16.50 -3.49
N LEU A 139 3.99 15.80 -4.13
CA LEU A 139 5.10 15.15 -3.44
C LEU A 139 6.04 16.19 -2.84
N VAL A 140 6.57 15.88 -1.67
CA VAL A 140 7.57 16.71 -0.97
C VAL A 140 8.98 16.26 -1.39
N SER A 141 9.26 14.99 -1.29
CA SER A 141 10.60 14.44 -1.52
C SER A 141 10.64 13.16 -2.34
N GLY A 142 9.53 12.44 -2.46
CA GLY A 142 9.49 11.08 -3.03
C GLY A 142 10.08 10.01 -2.12
N GLU A 143 10.50 10.36 -0.88
CA GLU A 143 10.94 9.40 0.15
C GLU A 143 9.78 8.64 0.79
N ILE A 144 8.56 8.93 0.37
CA ILE A 144 7.30 8.26 0.70
C ILE A 144 6.80 8.60 2.11
N ALA A 145 7.61 8.50 3.16
CA ALA A 145 7.18 8.81 4.53
C ALA A 145 6.77 10.28 4.68
N GLU A 146 7.57 11.20 4.16
CA GLU A 146 7.29 12.65 4.18
C GLU A 146 6.05 12.97 3.32
N ASP A 147 5.88 12.29 2.21
CA ASP A 147 4.75 12.48 1.30
C ASP A 147 3.43 12.03 1.96
N PHE A 148 3.45 10.93 2.74
CA PHE A 148 2.30 10.53 3.55
C PHE A 148 2.03 11.48 4.71
N ALA A 149 3.07 12.01 5.38
CA ALA A 149 2.90 13.01 6.44
C ALA A 149 2.20 14.27 5.88
N MET A 150 2.62 14.71 4.68
CA MET A 150 1.96 15.81 3.97
C MET A 150 0.50 15.47 3.63
N TYR A 151 0.24 14.25 3.13
CA TYR A 151 -1.12 13.80 2.82
C TYR A 151 -2.04 13.86 4.05
N PHE A 152 -1.61 13.30 5.19
CA PHE A 152 -2.40 13.34 6.41
C PHE A 152 -2.66 14.78 6.87
N THR A 153 -1.67 15.64 6.77
CA THR A 153 -1.81 17.04 7.19
C THR A 153 -2.72 17.83 6.26
N ALA A 154 -2.47 17.80 4.95
CA ALA A 154 -3.14 18.66 3.98
C ALA A 154 -4.50 18.13 3.53
N SER A 155 -4.65 16.80 3.37
CA SER A 155 -5.86 16.18 2.86
C SER A 155 -6.78 15.66 3.96
N GLU A 156 -6.23 15.04 5.00
CA GLU A 156 -7.04 14.51 6.11
C GLU A 156 -7.11 15.47 7.32
N GLN A 157 -6.43 16.60 7.26
CA GLN A 157 -6.37 17.60 8.33
C GLN A 157 -5.96 17.00 9.69
N THR A 158 -5.13 15.97 9.65
CA THR A 158 -4.64 15.26 10.82
C THR A 158 -3.11 15.26 10.79
N PRO A 159 -2.45 16.24 11.42
CA PRO A 159 -0.99 16.28 11.50
C PRO A 159 -0.44 14.98 12.06
N SER A 160 0.49 14.36 11.34
CA SER A 160 0.99 13.02 11.64
C SER A 160 2.51 12.96 11.53
N LEU A 161 3.15 12.28 12.48
CA LEU A 161 4.50 11.77 12.29
C LEU A 161 4.40 10.43 11.58
N VAL A 162 5.12 10.30 10.46
CA VAL A 162 5.15 9.07 9.66
C VAL A 162 6.60 8.61 9.52
N SER A 163 6.87 7.38 9.91
CA SER A 163 8.15 6.72 9.69
C SER A 163 7.92 5.42 8.94
N LEU A 164 8.65 5.21 7.85
CA LEU A 164 8.58 4.02 7.00
C LEU A 164 9.99 3.56 6.68
N GLY A 165 10.25 2.29 6.89
CA GLY A 165 11.59 1.72 6.68
C GLY A 165 11.54 0.35 6.03
N VAL A 166 12.49 0.11 5.11
CA VAL A 166 12.75 -1.20 4.51
C VAL A 166 14.25 -1.38 4.45
N LEU A 167 14.74 -2.40 5.14
CA LEU A 167 16.12 -2.84 5.08
C LEU A 167 16.19 -4.07 4.17
N VAL A 168 16.88 -3.94 3.05
CA VAL A 168 16.90 -4.96 2.00
C VAL A 168 18.30 -5.18 1.48
N SER A 169 18.71 -6.46 1.37
CA SER A 169 19.87 -6.93 0.63
C SER A 169 19.47 -7.34 -0.80
N ASP A 170 20.45 -7.80 -1.58
CA ASP A 170 20.15 -8.33 -2.92
C ASP A 170 19.27 -9.57 -2.85
N GLU A 171 19.45 -10.40 -1.83
CA GLU A 171 18.78 -11.68 -1.68
C GLU A 171 17.40 -11.54 -1.02
N ARG A 172 17.30 -10.73 0.05
CA ARG A 172 16.10 -10.71 0.88
C ARG A 172 15.83 -9.37 1.55
N VAL A 173 14.58 -9.21 1.97
CA VAL A 173 14.17 -8.18 2.93
C VAL A 173 14.60 -8.61 4.33
N GLU A 174 15.43 -7.83 4.97
CA GLU A 174 15.92 -8.11 6.32
C GLU A 174 14.93 -7.65 7.38
N SER A 175 14.33 -6.50 7.16
CA SER A 175 13.22 -5.98 7.96
C SER A 175 12.45 -4.91 7.21
N ALA A 176 11.17 -4.79 7.51
CA ALA A 176 10.31 -3.70 7.04
C ALA A 176 9.28 -3.35 8.10
N GLY A 177 8.96 -2.07 8.20
CA GLY A 177 7.93 -1.62 9.13
C GLY A 177 7.61 -0.16 8.98
N GLY A 178 6.64 0.28 9.76
CA GLY A 178 6.19 1.66 9.78
C GLY A 178 5.55 2.06 11.09
N LEU A 179 5.56 3.35 11.34
CA LEU A 179 4.91 3.99 12.48
C LEU A 179 4.20 5.24 11.99
N ILE A 180 2.92 5.37 12.35
CA ILE A 180 2.16 6.61 12.23
C ILE A 180 1.76 7.03 13.64
N VAL A 181 2.09 8.25 14.05
CA VAL A 181 1.63 8.84 15.31
C VAL A 181 0.78 10.07 15.01
N GLN A 182 -0.38 10.14 15.61
CA GLN A 182 -1.36 11.19 15.40
C GLN A 182 -1.87 11.74 16.73
N LEU A 183 -1.91 13.06 16.86
CA LEU A 183 -2.56 13.72 17.99
C LEU A 183 -4.07 13.63 17.86
N MET A 184 -4.73 13.42 18.99
CA MET A 184 -6.21 13.46 19.04
C MET A 184 -6.70 14.90 19.20
N PRO A 185 -7.91 15.19 18.72
CA PRO A 185 -8.50 16.52 18.92
C PRO A 185 -8.53 16.91 20.39
N GLY A 186 -8.04 18.11 20.72
CA GLY A 186 -7.96 18.60 22.10
C GLY A 186 -6.75 18.11 22.90
N ALA A 187 -5.76 17.48 22.26
CA ALA A 187 -4.51 17.11 22.92
C ALA A 187 -3.84 18.34 23.57
N SER A 188 -3.32 18.15 24.79
CA SER A 188 -2.64 19.19 25.53
C SER A 188 -1.31 19.59 24.90
N GLU A 189 -0.84 20.81 25.15
CA GLU A 189 0.49 21.22 24.70
C GLU A 189 1.62 20.33 25.25
N SER A 190 1.45 19.73 26.43
CA SER A 190 2.43 18.77 26.98
C SER A 190 2.49 17.49 26.14
N ALA A 191 1.32 16.99 25.66
CA ALA A 191 1.27 15.83 24.77
C ALA A 191 1.91 16.15 23.41
N ILE A 192 1.64 17.33 22.85
CA ILE A 192 2.27 17.80 21.60
C ILE A 192 3.79 17.80 21.75
N ARG A 193 4.32 18.47 22.78
CA ARG A 193 5.77 18.51 23.04
C ARG A 193 6.39 17.13 23.27
N ALA A 194 5.69 16.21 23.94
CA ALA A 194 6.18 14.86 24.15
C ALA A 194 6.33 14.09 22.84
N ILE A 195 5.34 14.20 21.94
CA ILE A 195 5.42 13.57 20.61
C ILE A 195 6.52 14.19 19.75
N GLU A 196 6.64 15.53 19.72
CA GLU A 196 7.69 16.23 18.98
C GLU A 196 9.09 15.85 19.46
N ALA A 197 9.29 15.77 20.77
CA ALA A 197 10.56 15.34 21.36
C ALA A 197 10.93 13.88 21.00
N SER A 198 9.94 13.06 20.71
CA SER A 198 10.14 11.64 20.34
C SER A 198 10.45 11.43 18.87
N ALA A 199 10.26 12.42 18.01
CA ALA A 199 10.37 12.28 16.55
C ALA A 199 11.71 11.68 16.09
N GLY A 200 12.81 12.06 16.75
CA GLY A 200 14.15 11.52 16.46
C GLY A 200 14.28 10.01 16.70
N MET A 201 13.54 9.46 17.66
CA MET A 201 13.55 8.03 17.98
C MET A 201 12.86 7.18 16.90
N PHE A 202 11.97 7.78 16.13
CA PHE A 202 11.17 7.08 15.13
C PHE A 202 11.87 6.96 13.77
N MET A 203 13.01 7.62 13.57
CA MET A 203 13.66 7.72 12.25
C MET A 203 14.22 6.40 11.71
N ASP A 204 14.65 5.49 12.57
CA ASP A 204 15.15 4.17 12.16
C ASP A 204 14.18 3.04 12.52
N ILE A 205 12.99 3.11 11.95
CA ILE A 205 11.97 2.08 12.18
C ILE A 205 12.40 0.71 11.66
N SER A 206 13.15 0.64 10.55
CA SER A 206 13.60 -0.64 10.01
C SER A 206 14.67 -1.30 10.89
N GLY A 207 15.61 -0.54 11.43
CA GLY A 207 16.57 -1.05 12.42
C GLY A 207 15.89 -1.53 13.68
N THR A 208 14.93 -0.76 14.18
CA THR A 208 14.15 -1.14 15.37
C THR A 208 13.36 -2.42 15.14
N MET A 209 12.69 -2.58 13.98
CA MET A 209 11.98 -3.83 13.65
C MET A 209 12.92 -5.02 13.51
N LYS A 210 14.13 -4.81 12.97
CA LYS A 210 15.12 -5.87 12.85
C LYS A 210 15.58 -6.42 14.22
N GLU A 211 15.75 -5.54 15.19
CA GLU A 211 16.31 -5.89 16.50
C GLU A 211 15.25 -6.34 17.51
N TYR A 212 14.11 -5.66 17.54
CA TYR A 212 13.12 -5.82 18.61
C TYR A 212 11.79 -6.44 18.13
N HIS A 213 11.56 -6.57 16.83
CA HIS A 213 10.29 -6.96 16.26
C HIS A 213 9.11 -6.10 16.74
N LEU A 214 7.90 -6.47 16.35
CA LEU A 214 6.71 -5.62 16.60
C LEU A 214 6.48 -5.34 18.09
N ASP A 215 6.51 -6.36 18.94
CA ASP A 215 6.20 -6.21 20.37
C ASP A 215 7.32 -5.49 21.13
N GLY A 216 8.57 -5.80 20.82
CA GLY A 216 9.70 -5.10 21.45
C GLY A 216 9.82 -3.65 20.99
N ALA A 217 9.45 -3.35 19.76
CA ALA A 217 9.43 -1.99 19.22
C ALA A 217 8.47 -1.05 19.95
N VAL A 218 7.35 -1.58 20.48
CA VAL A 218 6.45 -0.80 21.34
C VAL A 218 7.19 -0.24 22.55
N ASN A 219 7.94 -1.09 23.24
CA ASN A 219 8.69 -0.67 24.40
C ASN A 219 9.86 0.26 24.02
N GLN A 220 10.57 -0.07 22.94
CA GLN A 220 11.73 0.70 22.50
C GLN A 220 11.36 2.12 22.04
N LEU A 221 10.25 2.27 21.32
CA LEU A 221 9.87 3.54 20.72
C LEU A 221 8.86 4.34 21.55
N LEU A 222 7.94 3.65 22.23
CA LEU A 222 6.74 4.30 22.76
C LEU A 222 6.59 4.23 24.28
N LEU A 223 7.45 3.50 25.02
CA LEU A 223 7.27 3.29 26.46
C LEU A 223 7.10 4.60 27.24
N HIS A 224 7.87 5.63 26.91
CA HIS A 224 7.82 6.94 27.55
C HIS A 224 6.53 7.74 27.23
N LEU A 225 5.75 7.29 26.24
CA LEU A 225 4.45 7.85 25.86
C LEU A 225 3.28 7.05 26.43
N GLN A 226 3.54 6.15 27.40
CA GLN A 226 2.52 5.35 28.10
C GLN A 226 1.62 4.57 27.12
N PRO A 227 2.19 3.64 26.32
CA PRO A 227 1.45 2.94 25.30
C PRO A 227 0.46 1.94 25.87
N GLN A 228 -0.76 1.95 25.35
CA GLN A 228 -1.78 0.95 25.58
C GLN A 228 -2.17 0.31 24.25
N VAL A 229 -1.81 -0.95 24.04
CA VAL A 229 -2.21 -1.69 22.83
C VAL A 229 -3.71 -1.95 22.88
N LEU A 230 -4.44 -1.43 21.90
CA LEU A 230 -5.89 -1.56 21.80
C LEU A 230 -6.32 -2.72 20.92
N GLU A 231 -5.57 -2.93 19.81
CA GLU A 231 -5.90 -3.95 18.82
C GLU A 231 -4.63 -4.46 18.15
N ARG A 232 -4.64 -5.75 17.80
CA ARG A 232 -3.63 -6.38 16.94
C ARG A 232 -4.32 -7.00 15.73
N ARG A 233 -3.78 -6.77 14.54
CA ARG A 233 -4.22 -7.38 13.28
C ARG A 233 -3.05 -8.03 12.56
N GLU A 234 -3.33 -9.09 11.83
CA GLU A 234 -2.38 -9.68 10.89
C GLU A 234 -2.33 -8.81 9.61
N VAL A 235 -1.15 -8.68 9.03
CA VAL A 235 -0.97 -8.05 7.71
C VAL A 235 -0.32 -9.04 6.76
N ARG A 236 -0.78 -9.08 5.51
CA ARG A 236 -0.27 -10.03 4.52
C ARG A 236 -0.37 -9.48 3.09
N TYR A 237 0.54 -9.93 2.25
CA TYR A 237 0.40 -9.71 0.81
C TYR A 237 -0.64 -10.70 0.26
N ALA A 238 -1.76 -10.19 -0.23
CA ALA A 238 -2.82 -11.02 -0.78
C ALA A 238 -3.46 -10.37 -2.00
N CYS A 239 -3.58 -11.14 -3.06
CA CYS A 239 -4.27 -10.73 -4.27
C CYS A 239 -5.55 -11.56 -4.44
N ASP A 240 -6.66 -10.87 -4.60
CA ASP A 240 -8.00 -11.43 -4.75
C ASP A 240 -8.44 -11.55 -6.23
N CYS A 241 -7.47 -11.58 -7.17
CA CYS A 241 -7.77 -11.79 -8.58
C CYS A 241 -8.34 -13.21 -8.80
N SER A 242 -9.34 -13.30 -9.66
CA SER A 242 -9.93 -14.55 -10.09
C SER A 242 -10.25 -14.50 -11.57
N ARG A 243 -10.52 -15.67 -12.17
CA ARG A 243 -10.93 -15.75 -13.59
C ARG A 243 -12.19 -14.92 -13.83
N GLU A 244 -13.16 -15.03 -12.94
CA GLU A 244 -14.43 -14.29 -13.03
C GLU A 244 -14.25 -12.76 -12.96
N ARG A 245 -13.25 -12.29 -12.18
CA ARG A 245 -12.91 -10.85 -12.17
C ARG A 245 -12.29 -10.39 -13.48
N VAL A 246 -11.41 -11.21 -14.05
CA VAL A 246 -10.81 -10.90 -15.36
C VAL A 246 -11.86 -10.96 -16.46
N GLU A 247 -12.77 -11.92 -16.44
CA GLU A 247 -13.91 -12.01 -17.39
C GLU A 247 -14.76 -10.75 -17.33
N ARG A 248 -15.12 -10.29 -16.12
CA ARG A 248 -15.85 -9.02 -15.97
C ARG A 248 -15.09 -7.82 -16.54
N ALA A 249 -13.75 -7.78 -16.34
CA ALA A 249 -12.93 -6.72 -16.90
C ALA A 249 -12.90 -6.79 -18.44
N LEU A 250 -12.78 -7.97 -19.02
CA LEU A 250 -12.84 -8.16 -20.48
C LEU A 250 -14.19 -7.72 -21.06
N ILE A 251 -15.30 -8.03 -20.39
CA ILE A 251 -16.65 -7.58 -20.80
C ILE A 251 -16.74 -6.04 -20.82
N THR A 252 -16.05 -5.35 -19.91
CA THR A 252 -16.08 -3.86 -19.88
C THR A 252 -15.29 -3.20 -21.02
N LEU A 253 -14.44 -3.94 -21.76
CA LEU A 253 -13.77 -3.42 -22.95
C LEU A 253 -14.75 -3.17 -24.10
N GLY A 254 -15.91 -3.86 -24.10
CA GLY A 254 -16.92 -3.73 -25.12
C GLY A 254 -16.86 -4.81 -26.19
N THR A 255 -17.92 -4.83 -27.03
CA THR A 255 -18.09 -5.87 -28.07
C THR A 255 -17.08 -5.74 -29.20
N GLU A 256 -16.63 -4.53 -29.49
CA GLU A 256 -15.69 -4.22 -30.59
C GLU A 256 -14.31 -4.83 -30.31
N GLU A 257 -13.74 -4.53 -29.13
CA GLU A 257 -12.46 -5.07 -28.68
C GLU A 257 -12.48 -6.60 -28.52
N LEU A 258 -13.56 -7.16 -27.96
CA LEU A 258 -13.71 -8.60 -27.84
C LEU A 258 -13.76 -9.28 -29.21
N THR A 259 -14.41 -8.66 -30.20
CA THR A 259 -14.47 -9.18 -31.58
C THR A 259 -13.11 -9.13 -32.24
N ASP A 260 -12.35 -8.05 -32.06
CA ASP A 260 -10.98 -7.94 -32.56
C ASP A 260 -10.06 -9.02 -31.97
N MET A 261 -10.11 -9.23 -30.65
CA MET A 261 -9.35 -10.30 -29.98
C MET A 261 -9.68 -11.69 -30.54
N ILE A 262 -10.94 -11.97 -30.87
CA ILE A 262 -11.37 -13.24 -31.46
C ILE A 262 -10.80 -13.39 -32.87
N GLN A 263 -10.93 -12.34 -33.70
CA GLN A 263 -10.58 -12.41 -35.12
C GLN A 263 -9.07 -12.37 -35.39
N THR A 264 -8.31 -11.58 -34.58
CA THR A 264 -6.91 -11.30 -34.81
C THR A 264 -5.99 -12.16 -33.95
N GLN A 265 -6.36 -12.45 -32.70
CA GLN A 265 -5.50 -13.12 -31.73
C GLN A 265 -5.93 -14.56 -31.42
N HIS A 266 -7.15 -14.96 -31.82
CA HIS A 266 -7.71 -16.29 -31.55
C HIS A 266 -7.70 -16.69 -30.06
N GLY A 267 -7.75 -15.71 -29.16
CA GLY A 267 -7.69 -15.87 -27.71
C GLY A 267 -7.14 -14.63 -27.01
N ALA A 268 -7.03 -14.70 -25.70
CA ALA A 268 -6.42 -13.63 -24.91
C ALA A 268 -5.59 -14.19 -23.76
N GLN A 269 -4.52 -13.47 -23.41
CA GLN A 269 -3.76 -13.73 -22.21
C GLN A 269 -3.75 -12.45 -21.37
N VAL A 270 -4.16 -12.57 -20.12
CA VAL A 270 -4.20 -11.46 -19.15
C VAL A 270 -3.34 -11.82 -17.95
N ASP A 271 -2.34 -11.01 -17.68
CA ASP A 271 -1.49 -11.17 -16.52
C ASP A 271 -1.94 -10.19 -15.43
N CYS A 272 -2.12 -10.67 -14.20
CA CYS A 272 -2.50 -9.82 -13.08
C CYS A 272 -1.30 -8.99 -12.62
N HIS A 273 -1.38 -7.66 -12.71
CA HIS A 273 -0.31 -6.75 -12.29
C HIS A 273 0.09 -6.90 -10.81
N PHE A 274 -0.83 -7.38 -9.93
CA PHE A 274 -0.57 -7.50 -8.50
C PHE A 274 0.13 -8.81 -8.09
N CYS A 275 -0.05 -9.90 -8.83
CA CYS A 275 0.49 -11.20 -8.42
C CYS A 275 1.11 -12.02 -9.54
N ASN A 276 1.20 -11.46 -10.74
CA ASN A 276 1.74 -12.09 -11.94
C ASN A 276 1.03 -13.40 -12.35
N LYS A 277 -0.16 -13.67 -11.76
CA LYS A 277 -0.97 -14.82 -12.16
C LYS A 277 -1.50 -14.61 -13.57
N ARG A 278 -1.30 -15.62 -14.40
CA ARG A 278 -1.69 -15.62 -15.81
C ARG A 278 -3.03 -16.29 -16.01
N TYR A 279 -3.92 -15.61 -16.73
CA TYR A 279 -5.22 -16.10 -17.15
C TYR A 279 -5.23 -16.21 -18.66
N ARG A 280 -5.59 -17.39 -19.17
CA ARG A 280 -5.71 -17.63 -20.61
C ARG A 280 -7.16 -17.85 -20.96
N PHE A 281 -7.58 -17.25 -22.06
CA PHE A 281 -8.91 -17.34 -22.64
C PHE A 281 -8.76 -17.86 -24.07
N THR A 282 -9.46 -18.95 -24.35
CA THR A 282 -9.53 -19.50 -25.70
C THR A 282 -10.48 -18.66 -26.55
N GLU A 283 -10.50 -18.89 -27.86
CA GLU A 283 -11.44 -18.24 -28.75
C GLU A 283 -12.91 -18.50 -28.33
N ASP A 284 -13.22 -19.73 -27.88
CA ASP A 284 -14.54 -20.09 -27.41
C ASP A 284 -14.92 -19.39 -26.10
N ASP A 285 -13.95 -19.22 -25.17
CA ASP A 285 -14.15 -18.41 -23.96
C ASP A 285 -14.52 -16.96 -24.34
N LEU A 286 -13.78 -16.35 -25.27
CA LEU A 286 -14.03 -14.96 -25.72
C LEU A 286 -15.38 -14.82 -26.43
N LYS A 287 -15.79 -15.80 -27.23
CA LYS A 287 -17.13 -15.84 -27.87
C LYS A 287 -18.26 -15.87 -26.83
N ALA A 288 -18.07 -16.66 -25.76
CA ALA A 288 -19.02 -16.69 -24.66
C ALA A 288 -19.12 -15.34 -23.92
N LEU A 289 -17.96 -14.67 -23.70
CA LEU A 289 -17.93 -13.33 -23.09
C LEU A 289 -18.57 -12.27 -24.00
N LEU A 290 -18.37 -12.34 -25.31
CA LEU A 290 -18.99 -11.45 -26.29
C LEU A 290 -20.53 -11.59 -26.28
N ALA A 291 -21.04 -12.83 -26.25
CA ALA A 291 -22.46 -13.07 -26.13
C ALA A 291 -23.06 -12.48 -24.84
N ALA A 292 -22.35 -12.60 -23.71
CA ALA A 292 -22.75 -12.02 -22.43
C ALA A 292 -22.71 -10.48 -22.44
N ALA A 293 -21.71 -9.88 -23.10
CA ALA A 293 -21.61 -8.43 -23.27
C ALA A 293 -22.76 -7.87 -24.12
N THR A 294 -23.10 -8.53 -25.24
CA THR A 294 -24.19 -8.15 -26.14
C THR A 294 -25.55 -8.24 -25.44
N ALA A 295 -25.80 -9.29 -24.66
CA ALA A 295 -27.04 -9.45 -23.90
C ALA A 295 -27.20 -8.35 -22.82
N LYS A 296 -26.10 -7.89 -22.20
CA LYS A 296 -26.13 -6.76 -21.25
C LYS A 296 -26.45 -5.42 -21.92
N ALA A 297 -25.90 -5.16 -23.10
CA ALA A 297 -26.15 -3.94 -23.86
C ALA A 297 -27.62 -3.81 -24.25
N SER A 298 -28.24 -4.89 -24.72
CA SER A 298 -29.65 -4.92 -25.11
C SER A 298 -30.63 -4.72 -23.93
N VAL A 299 -30.25 -5.10 -22.70
CA VAL A 299 -31.06 -4.87 -21.49
C VAL A 299 -30.97 -3.43 -20.99
N SER A 300 -29.85 -2.74 -21.21
CA SER A 300 -29.70 -1.33 -20.83
C SER A 300 -30.47 -0.38 -21.75
N GLU A 301 -30.54 -0.67 -23.05
CA GLU A 301 -31.31 0.10 -24.03
C GLU A 301 -32.86 -0.01 -23.87
N GLN A 302 -33.35 -1.05 -23.18
CA GLN A 302 -34.76 -1.21 -22.88
C GLN A 302 -35.25 -0.53 -21.60
N LYS A 303 -34.36 0.10 -20.85
CA LYS A 303 -34.67 0.78 -19.57
C LYS A 303 -34.56 2.30 -19.62
N GLU A 304 -34.21 2.88 -20.75
CA GLU A 304 -34.39 4.31 -21.09
C GLU A 304 -35.70 4.54 -21.84
#